data_417f38b91e4aef4a111ee50293731873
#
_entry.id   417f38b91e4aef4a111ee50293731873
#
_cell.length_a   1.000
_cell.length_b   1.000
_cell.length_c   1.000
_cell.angle_alpha   90.00
_cell.angle_beta   90.00
_cell.angle_gamma   90.00
#
_symmetry.space_group_name_H-M   'P 1'
#
loop_
_entity.id
_entity.type
_entity.pdbx_description
1 polymer ?
#
loop_
_entity_poly.entity_id
_entity_poly.type
_entity_poly.pdbx_seq_one_letter_code
_entity_poly.pdbx_strand_id
1 'polypeptide(L)'
;MSAQAIFSSATIQEGAARVVSTVSPHNDKVSIGPVLAEDIASLFLWFNDSQAAQSDMPYRPVDSLGFKEWLDQNLNLTTQILFVIRSLQPARAIGFVLFKNFQPVFRSAELGVRVGRERDRGKGHGSAATELALDYAWNDLNLRRVSLTVFAGNDRAIAAYRKAGFQEEGVMRQAAYVGGVWHDVVLMAAINPRG
;
A
#
# COMPACT_ATOMS: atom_id res chain seq x y z
N MET A 1 32.51 7.44 -27.33
CA MET A 1 31.65 6.49 -28.05
C MET A 1 30.53 6.08 -27.13
N SER A 2 29.34 6.56 -27.45
CA SER A 2 28.14 6.47 -26.61
C SER A 2 27.48 5.11 -26.78
N ALA A 3 27.30 4.36 -25.69
CA ALA A 3 26.50 3.13 -25.67
C ALA A 3 25.05 3.46 -25.32
N GLN A 4 24.28 3.86 -26.32
CA GLN A 4 22.81 3.86 -26.24
C GLN A 4 22.33 2.46 -26.59
N ALA A 5 22.01 1.68 -25.56
CA ALA A 5 21.31 0.41 -25.74
C ALA A 5 19.84 0.69 -26.01
N ILE A 6 19.41 0.33 -27.20
CA ILE A 6 18.04 0.41 -27.69
C ILE A 6 17.22 -0.71 -27.01
N PHE A 7 16.39 -0.37 -26.03
CA PHE A 7 15.34 -1.27 -25.58
C PHE A 7 14.06 -0.97 -26.36
N SER A 8 13.62 -1.92 -27.17
CA SER A 8 12.32 -1.86 -27.84
C SER A 8 11.20 -1.87 -26.81
N SER A 9 10.19 -1.01 -26.97
CA SER A 9 9.04 -0.89 -26.06
C SER A 9 8.26 -2.21 -25.87
N ALA A 10 8.22 -3.07 -26.89
CA ALA A 10 7.60 -4.39 -26.82
C ALA A 10 8.37 -5.37 -25.91
N THR A 11 9.70 -5.33 -25.96
CA THR A 11 10.57 -6.19 -25.12
C THR A 11 10.50 -5.79 -23.64
N ILE A 12 10.30 -4.49 -23.35
CA ILE A 12 10.13 -4.01 -21.96
C ILE A 12 8.79 -4.45 -21.42
N GLN A 13 7.70 -4.42 -22.19
CA GLN A 13 6.38 -4.87 -21.74
C GLN A 13 6.32 -6.38 -21.45
N GLU A 14 6.86 -7.22 -22.33
CA GLU A 14 6.93 -8.66 -22.07
C GLU A 14 7.85 -9.01 -20.90
N GLY A 15 8.98 -8.31 -20.77
CA GLY A 15 9.89 -8.46 -19.65
C GLY A 15 9.27 -8.04 -18.31
N ALA A 16 8.54 -6.91 -18.28
CA ALA A 16 7.87 -6.42 -17.08
C ALA A 16 6.73 -7.36 -16.61
N ALA A 17 5.92 -7.89 -17.52
CA ALA A 17 4.87 -8.84 -17.19
C ALA A 17 5.45 -10.15 -16.61
N ARG A 18 6.55 -10.65 -17.15
CA ARG A 18 7.25 -11.82 -16.63
C ARG A 18 7.94 -11.58 -15.28
N VAL A 19 8.57 -10.41 -15.10
CA VAL A 19 9.23 -10.03 -13.83
C VAL A 19 8.21 -9.88 -12.72
N VAL A 20 7.05 -9.27 -12.97
CA VAL A 20 5.98 -9.12 -11.97
C VAL A 20 5.42 -10.49 -11.53
N SER A 21 5.41 -11.50 -12.39
CA SER A 21 4.89 -12.83 -12.07
C SER A 21 5.90 -13.73 -11.34
N THR A 22 7.20 -13.48 -11.50
CA THR A 22 8.25 -14.40 -11.00
C THR A 22 9.09 -13.84 -9.85
N VAL A 23 9.08 -12.51 -9.62
CA VAL A 23 9.95 -11.84 -8.62
C VAL A 23 9.15 -11.08 -7.55
N SER A 24 7.90 -10.74 -7.83
CA SER A 24 7.06 -10.01 -6.87
C SER A 24 6.53 -10.93 -5.77
N PRO A 25 6.54 -10.50 -4.50
CA PRO A 25 5.87 -11.22 -3.43
C PRO A 25 4.42 -11.52 -3.78
N HIS A 26 4.00 -12.76 -3.67
CA HIS A 26 2.64 -13.20 -4.00
C HIS A 26 2.16 -14.35 -3.10
N ASN A 27 0.85 -14.48 -3.00
CA ASN A 27 0.16 -15.60 -2.39
C ASN A 27 -0.92 -16.11 -3.37
N ASP A 28 -1.87 -16.91 -2.88
CA ASP A 28 -2.97 -17.48 -3.69
C ASP A 28 -4.01 -16.44 -4.19
N LYS A 29 -4.00 -15.19 -3.68
CA LYS A 29 -5.00 -14.16 -3.98
C LYS A 29 -4.46 -12.97 -4.74
N VAL A 30 -3.28 -12.49 -4.33
CA VAL A 30 -2.70 -11.25 -4.86
C VAL A 30 -1.19 -11.34 -4.98
N SER A 31 -0.62 -10.44 -5.77
CA SER A 31 0.78 -10.07 -5.71
C SER A 31 0.92 -8.59 -5.32
N ILE A 32 2.05 -8.23 -4.73
CA ILE A 32 2.47 -6.83 -4.56
C ILE A 32 3.74 -6.60 -5.37
N GLY A 33 3.82 -5.51 -6.11
CA GLY A 33 4.98 -5.25 -6.97
C GLY A 33 5.15 -3.76 -7.25
N PRO A 34 6.19 -3.38 -7.98
CA PRO A 34 6.50 -1.99 -8.29
C PRO A 34 5.36 -1.33 -9.05
N VAL A 35 5.32 0.02 -8.99
CA VAL A 35 4.43 0.82 -9.84
C VAL A 35 4.89 0.71 -11.29
N LEU A 36 3.99 0.33 -12.18
CA LEU A 36 4.19 0.31 -13.63
C LEU A 36 3.50 1.52 -14.26
N ALA A 37 3.91 1.89 -15.47
CA ALA A 37 3.32 3.03 -16.18
C ALA A 37 1.79 2.92 -16.33
N GLU A 38 1.29 1.72 -16.57
CA GLU A 38 -0.14 1.41 -16.67
C GLU A 38 -0.93 1.57 -15.36
N ASP A 39 -0.27 1.55 -14.22
CA ASP A 39 -0.91 1.68 -12.91
C ASP A 39 -1.22 3.14 -12.56
N ILE A 40 -0.50 4.10 -13.14
CA ILE A 40 -0.54 5.51 -12.77
C ILE A 40 -1.96 6.08 -12.81
N ALA A 41 -2.70 5.78 -13.87
CA ALA A 41 -4.09 6.23 -13.98
C ALA A 41 -5.00 5.66 -12.88
N SER A 42 -4.81 4.39 -12.52
CA SER A 42 -5.58 3.76 -11.45
C SER A 42 -5.20 4.32 -10.08
N LEU A 43 -3.91 4.53 -9.83
CA LEU A 43 -3.40 5.15 -8.60
C LEU A 43 -3.97 6.56 -8.45
N PHE A 44 -3.90 7.39 -9.50
CA PHE A 44 -4.44 8.75 -9.49
C PHE A 44 -5.93 8.76 -9.11
N LEU A 45 -6.73 7.86 -9.68
CA LEU A 45 -8.15 7.74 -9.33
C LEU A 45 -8.36 7.31 -7.88
N TRP A 46 -7.56 6.39 -7.35
CA TRP A 46 -7.70 5.94 -5.96
C TRP A 46 -7.25 6.97 -4.93
N PHE A 47 -6.22 7.77 -5.24
CA PHE A 47 -5.82 8.89 -4.38
C PHE A 47 -6.85 10.02 -4.38
N ASN A 48 -7.60 10.18 -5.48
CA ASN A 48 -8.67 11.18 -5.63
C ASN A 48 -10.08 10.64 -5.34
N ASP A 49 -10.23 9.43 -4.80
CA ASP A 49 -11.54 8.89 -4.43
C ASP A 49 -12.01 9.51 -3.10
N SER A 50 -12.90 10.50 -3.20
CA SER A 50 -13.47 11.20 -2.05
C SER A 50 -14.33 10.29 -1.14
N GLN A 51 -14.93 9.23 -1.67
CA GLN A 51 -15.70 8.27 -0.87
C GLN A 51 -14.77 7.35 -0.09
N ALA A 52 -13.70 6.89 -0.70
CA ALA A 52 -12.69 6.11 0.00
C ALA A 52 -11.97 6.94 1.08
N ALA A 53 -11.75 8.23 0.83
CA ALA A 53 -11.17 9.15 1.80
C ALA A 53 -12.00 9.26 3.08
N GLN A 54 -13.32 9.15 3.02
CA GLN A 54 -14.19 9.19 4.22
C GLN A 54 -13.92 8.03 5.21
N SER A 55 -13.26 6.98 4.77
CA SER A 55 -12.93 5.83 5.62
C SER A 55 -11.46 5.82 6.10
N ASP A 56 -10.67 6.81 5.71
CA ASP A 56 -9.21 6.74 5.89
C ASP A 56 -8.57 8.10 6.23
N MET A 57 -8.84 9.13 5.43
CA MET A 57 -8.21 10.46 5.59
C MET A 57 -9.12 11.57 5.06
N PRO A 58 -8.92 12.83 5.49
CA PRO A 58 -9.57 13.97 4.86
C PRO A 58 -9.28 14.00 3.36
N TYR A 59 -10.33 14.18 2.56
CA TYR A 59 -10.17 14.29 1.10
C TYR A 59 -9.34 15.52 0.74
N ARG A 60 -8.25 15.29 0.04
CA ARG A 60 -7.39 16.32 -0.51
C ARG A 60 -7.21 16.04 -2.00
N PRO A 61 -7.91 16.76 -2.88
CA PRO A 61 -7.77 16.58 -4.31
C PRO A 61 -6.35 16.91 -4.75
N VAL A 62 -5.78 16.06 -5.59
CA VAL A 62 -4.48 16.27 -6.21
C VAL A 62 -4.69 16.27 -7.70
N ASP A 63 -4.23 17.31 -8.41
CA ASP A 63 -4.26 17.34 -9.87
C ASP A 63 -3.24 16.37 -10.48
N SER A 64 -3.36 16.11 -11.78
CA SER A 64 -2.52 15.11 -12.45
C SER A 64 -1.03 15.46 -12.47
N LEU A 65 -0.69 16.76 -12.47
CA LEU A 65 0.69 17.22 -12.47
C LEU A 65 1.28 17.05 -11.06
N GLY A 66 0.60 17.52 -10.02
CA GLY A 66 1.02 17.37 -8.63
C GLY A 66 1.09 15.90 -8.20
N PHE A 67 0.21 15.03 -8.73
CA PHE A 67 0.29 13.59 -8.48
C PHE A 67 1.54 12.96 -9.10
N LYS A 68 1.90 13.36 -10.32
CA LYS A 68 3.13 12.89 -10.97
C LYS A 68 4.37 13.36 -10.22
N GLU A 69 4.43 14.63 -9.84
CA GLU A 69 5.52 15.17 -9.03
C GLU A 69 5.65 14.43 -7.69
N TRP A 70 4.51 14.15 -7.04
CA TRP A 70 4.50 13.36 -5.81
C TRP A 70 5.06 11.95 -6.03
N LEU A 71 4.67 11.26 -7.09
CA LEU A 71 5.23 9.95 -7.44
C LEU A 71 6.74 10.02 -7.63
N ASP A 72 7.22 10.97 -8.44
CA ASP A 72 8.64 11.14 -8.76
C ASP A 72 9.48 11.42 -7.49
N GLN A 73 8.93 12.19 -6.54
CA GLN A 73 9.60 12.53 -5.28
C GLN A 73 9.56 11.41 -4.24
N ASN A 74 8.51 10.61 -4.21
CA ASN A 74 8.24 9.65 -3.12
C ASN A 74 8.49 8.19 -3.49
N LEU A 75 8.71 7.87 -4.77
CA LEU A 75 9.13 6.52 -5.19
C LEU A 75 10.64 6.26 -5.02
N ASN A 76 11.31 7.05 -4.22
CA ASN A 76 12.74 6.93 -3.95
C ASN A 76 13.00 6.09 -2.71
N LEU A 77 12.58 4.93 -2.56
CA LEU A 77 12.88 3.88 -1.54
C LEU A 77 13.41 4.32 -0.15
N THR A 78 13.76 5.62 0.03
CA THR A 78 14.36 6.13 1.28
C THR A 78 13.33 6.71 2.24
N THR A 79 12.25 7.28 1.72
CA THR A 79 11.21 7.92 2.53
C THR A 79 9.88 7.17 2.51
N GLN A 80 9.57 6.55 1.37
CA GLN A 80 8.34 5.78 1.18
C GLN A 80 8.57 4.63 0.19
N ILE A 81 7.88 3.53 0.39
CA ILE A 81 7.85 2.41 -0.56
C ILE A 81 6.40 2.15 -0.94
N LEU A 82 6.10 2.31 -2.22
CA LEU A 82 4.77 2.08 -2.77
C LEU A 82 4.76 0.82 -3.63
N PHE A 83 3.93 -0.14 -3.26
CA PHE A 83 3.61 -1.31 -4.07
C PHE A 83 2.20 -1.22 -4.62
N VAL A 84 2.01 -1.69 -5.84
CA VAL A 84 0.69 -1.94 -6.40
C VAL A 84 0.24 -3.36 -6.06
N ILE A 85 -0.97 -3.48 -5.55
CA ILE A 85 -1.64 -4.77 -5.32
C ILE A 85 -2.27 -5.20 -6.64
N ARG A 86 -1.96 -6.41 -7.11
CA ARG A 86 -2.53 -7.00 -8.32
C ARG A 86 -3.30 -8.27 -7.98
N SER A 87 -4.53 -8.39 -8.52
CA SER A 87 -5.23 -9.67 -8.54
C SER A 87 -4.53 -10.62 -9.50
N LEU A 88 -4.61 -11.93 -9.22
CA LEU A 88 -3.97 -12.94 -10.07
C LEU A 88 -4.84 -13.32 -11.26
N GLN A 89 -6.16 -13.33 -11.12
CA GLN A 89 -7.11 -13.72 -12.14
C GLN A 89 -8.37 -12.83 -12.13
N PRO A 90 -8.58 -11.96 -13.14
CA PRO A 90 -7.59 -11.53 -14.15
C PRO A 90 -6.48 -10.69 -13.51
N ALA A 91 -5.28 -10.77 -14.08
CA ALA A 91 -4.15 -9.96 -13.60
C ALA A 91 -4.42 -8.48 -13.87
N ARG A 92 -4.59 -7.67 -12.81
CA ARG A 92 -4.79 -6.23 -12.89
C ARG A 92 -4.53 -5.55 -11.54
N ALA A 93 -4.20 -4.28 -11.59
CA ALA A 93 -4.10 -3.45 -10.40
C ALA A 93 -5.47 -3.34 -9.70
N ILE A 94 -5.48 -3.56 -8.38
CA ILE A 94 -6.68 -3.49 -7.54
C ILE A 94 -6.52 -2.62 -6.30
N GLY A 95 -5.30 -2.13 -6.03
CA GLY A 95 -5.03 -1.31 -4.87
C GLY A 95 -3.54 -1.03 -4.71
N PHE A 96 -3.16 -0.55 -3.54
CA PHE A 96 -1.77 -0.29 -3.23
C PHE A 96 -1.45 -0.57 -1.75
N VAL A 97 -0.17 -0.78 -1.49
CA VAL A 97 0.48 -0.81 -0.17
C VAL A 97 1.50 0.31 -0.13
N LEU A 98 1.50 1.08 0.95
CA LEU A 98 2.43 2.17 1.17
C LEU A 98 3.12 2.00 2.52
N PHE A 99 4.44 1.88 2.51
CA PHE A 99 5.25 2.09 3.70
C PHE A 99 5.72 3.54 3.74
N LYS A 100 5.61 4.18 4.89
CA LYS A 100 6.01 5.57 5.13
C LYS A 100 6.55 5.73 6.55
N ASN A 101 7.03 6.93 6.88
CA ASN A 101 7.49 7.27 8.22
C ASN A 101 8.54 6.29 8.76
N PHE A 102 9.51 5.93 7.91
CA PHE A 102 10.61 5.06 8.31
C PHE A 102 11.45 5.67 9.43
N GLN A 103 11.71 4.87 10.45
CA GLN A 103 12.58 5.19 11.57
C GLN A 103 13.74 4.19 11.60
N PRO A 104 14.87 4.47 10.95
CA PRO A 104 15.96 3.51 10.77
C PRO A 104 16.53 3.01 12.09
N VAL A 105 16.70 3.90 13.08
CA VAL A 105 17.24 3.54 14.41
C VAL A 105 16.31 2.57 15.15
N PHE A 106 15.00 2.79 15.05
CA PHE A 106 14.00 1.93 15.69
C PHE A 106 13.58 0.76 14.81
N ARG A 107 14.07 0.71 13.59
CA ARG A 107 13.70 -0.33 12.61
C ARG A 107 12.18 -0.44 12.48
N SER A 108 11.49 0.70 12.32
CA SER A 108 10.04 0.75 12.25
C SER A 108 9.56 1.58 11.07
N ALA A 109 8.32 1.29 10.63
CA ALA A 109 7.62 2.05 9.62
C ALA A 109 6.11 2.02 9.87
N GLU A 110 5.38 2.92 9.20
CA GLU A 110 3.92 2.93 9.16
C GLU A 110 3.44 2.30 7.85
N LEU A 111 2.41 1.47 7.92
CA LEU A 111 1.79 0.78 6.79
C LEU A 111 0.44 1.40 6.45
N GLY A 112 0.21 1.68 5.18
CA GLY A 112 -1.10 1.96 4.61
C GLY A 112 -1.46 0.90 3.55
N VAL A 113 -2.69 0.39 3.59
CA VAL A 113 -3.20 -0.58 2.59
C VAL A 113 -4.54 -0.10 2.08
N ARG A 114 -4.67 0.02 0.76
CA ARG A 114 -5.95 0.40 0.15
C ARG A 114 -6.32 -0.55 -0.99
N VAL A 115 -7.52 -1.13 -0.93
CA VAL A 115 -8.17 -1.76 -2.08
C VAL A 115 -9.03 -0.70 -2.75
N GLY A 116 -8.72 -0.38 -4.00
CA GLY A 116 -9.26 0.77 -4.72
C GLY A 116 -10.78 0.65 -4.94
N ARG A 117 -11.20 -0.17 -5.87
CA ARG A 117 -12.61 -0.25 -6.27
C ARG A 117 -13.44 -1.06 -5.27
N GLU A 118 -14.69 -0.63 -5.04
CA GLU A 118 -15.62 -1.30 -4.13
C GLU A 118 -15.82 -2.78 -4.50
N ARG A 119 -15.95 -3.09 -5.79
CA ARG A 119 -16.11 -4.48 -6.28
C ARG A 119 -14.95 -5.41 -5.91
N ASP A 120 -13.81 -4.88 -5.54
CA ASP A 120 -12.61 -5.64 -5.16
C ASP A 120 -12.46 -5.76 -3.64
N ARG A 121 -13.27 -5.04 -2.87
CA ARG A 121 -13.29 -5.07 -1.42
C ARG A 121 -14.07 -6.30 -0.90
N GLY A 122 -13.82 -6.72 0.34
CA GLY A 122 -14.52 -7.85 0.95
C GLY A 122 -14.07 -9.24 0.50
N LYS A 123 -13.14 -9.35 -0.44
CA LYS A 123 -12.64 -10.63 -1.00
C LYS A 123 -11.35 -11.14 -0.35
N GLY A 124 -10.91 -10.50 0.72
CA GLY A 124 -9.66 -10.85 1.40
C GLY A 124 -8.39 -10.30 0.75
N HIS A 125 -8.48 -9.52 -0.34
CA HIS A 125 -7.32 -8.95 -1.01
C HIS A 125 -6.50 -8.03 -0.10
N GLY A 126 -7.14 -7.22 0.73
CA GLY A 126 -6.47 -6.34 1.68
C GLY A 126 -5.67 -7.12 2.72
N SER A 127 -6.26 -8.16 3.34
CA SER A 127 -5.54 -9.03 4.28
C SER A 127 -4.35 -9.71 3.63
N ALA A 128 -4.57 -10.32 2.44
CA ALA A 128 -3.53 -11.01 1.71
C ALA A 128 -2.37 -10.08 1.32
N ALA A 129 -2.67 -8.84 0.91
CA ALA A 129 -1.64 -7.83 0.62
C ALA A 129 -0.91 -7.37 1.89
N THR A 130 -1.61 -7.27 3.02
CA THR A 130 -1.01 -6.93 4.33
C THR A 130 -0.04 -8.01 4.78
N GLU A 131 -0.38 -9.29 4.65
CA GLU A 131 0.49 -10.43 4.96
C GLU A 131 1.79 -10.36 4.13
N LEU A 132 1.68 -10.17 2.81
CA LEU A 132 2.86 -10.00 1.92
C LEU A 132 3.69 -8.77 2.29
N ALA A 133 3.06 -7.67 2.66
CA ALA A 133 3.75 -6.46 3.09
C ALA A 133 4.54 -6.69 4.39
N LEU A 134 3.98 -7.42 5.36
CA LEU A 134 4.69 -7.78 6.58
C LEU A 134 5.86 -8.72 6.30
N ASP A 135 5.67 -9.72 5.43
CA ASP A 135 6.76 -10.61 5.03
C ASP A 135 7.93 -9.82 4.41
N TYR A 136 7.62 -8.87 3.52
CA TYR A 136 8.63 -7.97 2.95
C TYR A 136 9.28 -7.09 4.02
N ALA A 137 8.50 -6.54 4.95
CA ALA A 137 9.01 -5.71 6.04
C ALA A 137 10.00 -6.48 6.93
N TRP A 138 9.73 -7.76 7.18
CA TRP A 138 10.57 -8.62 8.03
C TRP A 138 11.82 -9.13 7.31
N ASN A 139 11.67 -9.60 6.07
CA ASN A 139 12.72 -10.31 5.35
C ASN A 139 13.66 -9.38 4.58
N ASP A 140 13.11 -8.34 3.94
CA ASP A 140 13.87 -7.48 3.03
C ASP A 140 14.26 -6.14 3.69
N LEU A 141 13.36 -5.55 4.50
CA LEU A 141 13.65 -4.28 5.18
C LEU A 141 14.23 -4.46 6.58
N ASN A 142 14.26 -5.69 7.12
CA ASN A 142 14.73 -5.97 8.48
C ASN A 142 14.04 -5.08 9.54
N LEU A 143 12.76 -4.76 9.34
CA LEU A 143 12.02 -3.98 10.32
C LEU A 143 11.73 -4.82 11.56
N ARG A 144 11.69 -4.14 12.71
CA ARG A 144 11.28 -4.72 13.99
C ARG A 144 9.80 -4.53 14.25
N ARG A 145 9.25 -3.42 13.75
CA ARG A 145 7.89 -2.98 14.03
C ARG A 145 7.26 -2.35 12.80
N VAL A 146 6.03 -2.72 12.53
CA VAL A 146 5.16 -2.05 11.56
C VAL A 146 3.90 -1.61 12.28
N SER A 147 3.57 -0.31 12.22
CA SER A 147 2.35 0.25 12.80
C SER A 147 1.40 0.73 11.72
N LEU A 148 0.14 0.91 12.09
CA LEU A 148 -0.86 1.57 11.27
C LEU A 148 -1.92 2.24 12.16
N THR A 149 -2.67 3.12 11.54
CA THR A 149 -3.88 3.71 12.14
C THR A 149 -5.10 3.38 11.29
N VAL A 150 -6.24 3.20 11.96
CA VAL A 150 -7.51 2.87 11.31
C VAL A 150 -8.67 3.52 12.08
N PHE A 151 -9.71 3.99 11.40
CA PHE A 151 -10.88 4.53 12.07
C PHE A 151 -11.56 3.46 12.94
N ALA A 152 -11.93 3.80 14.16
CA ALA A 152 -12.52 2.86 15.12
C ALA A 152 -13.81 2.20 14.60
N GLY A 153 -14.57 2.88 13.74
CA GLY A 153 -15.76 2.33 13.08
C GLY A 153 -15.48 1.47 11.83
N ASN A 154 -14.21 1.26 11.45
CA ASN A 154 -13.85 0.42 10.31
C ASN A 154 -13.55 -1.03 10.75
N ASP A 155 -14.57 -1.70 11.32
CA ASP A 155 -14.46 -3.06 11.88
C ASP A 155 -13.87 -4.06 10.88
N ARG A 156 -14.20 -3.90 9.58
CA ARG A 156 -13.69 -4.77 8.52
C ARG A 156 -12.17 -4.64 8.36
N ALA A 157 -11.64 -3.42 8.38
CA ALA A 157 -10.20 -3.21 8.27
C ALA A 157 -9.49 -3.67 9.54
N ILE A 158 -10.04 -3.38 10.73
CA ILE A 158 -9.51 -3.84 12.00
C ILE A 158 -9.42 -5.37 12.04
N ALA A 159 -10.48 -6.08 11.63
CA ALA A 159 -10.48 -7.52 11.55
C ALA A 159 -9.45 -8.07 10.55
N ALA A 160 -9.28 -7.39 9.41
CA ALA A 160 -8.28 -7.75 8.41
C ALA A 160 -6.85 -7.61 8.96
N TYR A 161 -6.56 -6.53 9.68
CA TYR A 161 -5.26 -6.29 10.29
C TYR A 161 -4.98 -7.26 11.45
N ARG A 162 -5.97 -7.54 12.30
CA ARG A 162 -5.83 -8.58 13.35
C ARG A 162 -5.48 -9.93 12.75
N LYS A 163 -6.13 -10.31 11.64
CA LYS A 163 -5.82 -11.56 10.93
C LYS A 163 -4.39 -11.59 10.39
N ALA A 164 -3.86 -10.47 9.95
CA ALA A 164 -2.49 -10.33 9.47
C ALA A 164 -1.44 -10.26 10.61
N GLY A 165 -1.86 -10.29 11.88
CA GLY A 165 -0.95 -10.31 13.04
C GLY A 165 -0.77 -8.96 13.73
N PHE A 166 -1.53 -7.92 13.39
CA PHE A 166 -1.55 -6.67 14.12
C PHE A 166 -2.33 -6.81 15.43
N GLN A 167 -1.83 -6.15 16.45
CA GLN A 167 -2.51 -6.00 17.75
C GLN A 167 -2.85 -4.54 17.99
N GLU A 168 -3.94 -4.28 18.67
CA GLU A 168 -4.33 -2.93 19.09
C GLU A 168 -3.46 -2.47 20.25
N GLU A 169 -2.99 -1.23 20.17
CA GLU A 169 -2.16 -0.62 21.22
C GLU A 169 -2.85 0.54 21.92
N GLY A 170 -3.91 1.07 21.32
CA GLY A 170 -4.70 2.13 21.92
C GLY A 170 -5.68 2.79 20.97
N VAL A 171 -6.49 3.68 21.52
CA VAL A 171 -7.48 4.47 20.80
C VAL A 171 -7.20 5.95 21.04
N MET A 172 -6.95 6.67 19.94
CA MET A 172 -6.84 8.11 19.93
C MET A 172 -8.24 8.71 19.74
N ARG A 173 -8.79 9.30 20.79
CA ARG A 173 -10.16 9.84 20.75
C ARG A 173 -10.19 11.12 19.90
N GLN A 174 -11.19 11.22 19.01
CA GLN A 174 -11.44 12.38 18.14
C GLN A 174 -10.18 12.84 17.39
N ALA A 175 -9.39 11.89 16.91
CA ALA A 175 -8.10 12.15 16.29
C ALA A 175 -8.19 12.48 14.79
N ALA A 176 -9.34 12.27 14.16
CA ALA A 176 -9.55 12.61 12.76
C ALA A 176 -10.90 13.31 12.56
N TYR A 177 -10.89 14.36 11.71
CA TYR A 177 -12.09 15.08 11.32
C TYR A 177 -12.35 14.87 9.83
N VAL A 178 -13.40 14.13 9.51
CA VAL A 178 -13.75 13.75 8.13
C VAL A 178 -15.26 13.84 7.93
N GLY A 179 -15.69 14.44 6.81
CA GLY A 179 -17.10 14.55 6.48
C GLY A 179 -17.94 15.35 7.49
N GLY A 180 -17.34 16.28 8.23
CA GLY A 180 -18.03 17.06 9.26
C GLY A 180 -18.12 16.36 10.62
N VAL A 181 -17.46 15.20 10.80
CA VAL A 181 -17.55 14.38 12.03
C VAL A 181 -16.16 14.07 12.56
N TRP A 182 -16.02 14.10 13.89
CA TRP A 182 -14.84 13.62 14.59
C TRP A 182 -14.88 12.10 14.75
N HIS A 183 -13.78 11.45 14.43
CA HIS A 183 -13.62 10.01 14.50
C HIS A 183 -12.51 9.62 15.49
N ASP A 184 -12.76 8.58 16.25
CA ASP A 184 -11.73 7.89 17.01
C ASP A 184 -10.87 7.07 16.05
N VAL A 185 -9.58 6.95 16.35
CA VAL A 185 -8.61 6.23 15.56
C VAL A 185 -7.93 5.18 16.42
N VAL A 186 -7.97 3.94 15.98
CA VAL A 186 -7.27 2.82 16.61
C VAL A 186 -5.84 2.77 16.09
N LEU A 187 -4.88 2.73 17.01
CA LEU A 187 -3.48 2.45 16.72
C LEU A 187 -3.25 0.94 16.81
N MET A 188 -2.67 0.36 15.78
CA MET A 188 -2.33 -1.06 15.74
C MET A 188 -0.88 -1.27 15.32
N ALA A 189 -0.25 -2.34 15.81
CA ALA A 189 1.10 -2.70 15.40
C ALA A 189 1.30 -4.21 15.29
N ALA A 190 2.18 -4.58 14.38
CA ALA A 190 2.75 -5.92 14.26
C ALA A 190 4.24 -5.86 14.61
N ILE A 191 4.71 -6.85 15.38
CA ILE A 191 6.10 -6.99 15.78
C ILE A 191 6.70 -8.18 15.05
N ASN A 192 7.92 -8.02 14.54
CA ASN A 192 8.62 -9.09 13.86
C ASN A 192 8.81 -10.29 14.83
N PRO A 193 8.24 -11.46 14.54
CA PRO A 193 8.32 -12.61 15.44
C PRO A 193 9.73 -13.21 15.55
N ARG A 194 10.63 -12.82 14.65
CA ARG A 194 12.02 -13.36 14.61
C ARG A 194 13.04 -12.53 15.42
N GLY A 195 12.62 -11.49 16.11
CA GLY A 195 13.45 -10.72 17.04
C GLY A 195 14.04 -9.44 16.49
#